data_46e4ffb5e8aa06d74fe08e34d427be57
#
_entry.id   46e4ffb5e8aa06d74fe08e34d427be57
#
_cell.length_a   1.000
_cell.length_b   1.000
_cell.length_c   1.000
_cell.angle_alpha   90.00
_cell.angle_beta   90.00
_cell.angle_gamma   90.00
#
_symmetry.space_group_name_H-M   'P 1'
#
loop_
_entity.id
_entity.type
_entity.pdbx_description
1 polymer ?
#
loop_
_entity_poly.entity_id
_entity_poly.type
_entity_poly.pdbx_seq_one_letter_code
_entity_poly.pdbx_strand_id
1 'polypeptide(L)'
;MFSTITSGEIRQALEQVSRQYLAGNLSRPQAVAHYDTSDLEIGITSYSDDASEQPHFHTQATEYQYMLSGWTQYLDTDTGEEHEFRAGDFYVIEPGTTYAQRSKRGTQILFIKVPSTNDKNVVTPGPDVEAWLASALTTTRVDYSHAPDAPAANSIVPAAAVAIEREGHILMLQRRDSGNWTLPGGTLEFGESLADCAVRELKEETGLDVRV
;
A
#
# COMPACT_ATOMS: atom_id res chain seq x y z
N MET A 1 -1.81 -34.01 -1.79
CA MET A 1 -1.46 -33.30 -3.05
C MET A 1 -1.23 -31.84 -2.66
N PHE A 2 -0.18 -31.19 -3.18
CA PHE A 2 0.08 -29.76 -2.97
C PHE A 2 -0.26 -29.01 -4.25
N SER A 3 -0.98 -27.91 -4.14
CA SER A 3 -1.13 -26.91 -5.20
C SER A 3 -0.30 -25.69 -4.83
N THR A 4 0.45 -25.14 -5.76
CA THR A 4 1.38 -24.04 -5.50
C THR A 4 1.14 -22.93 -6.52
N ILE A 5 1.09 -21.70 -6.04
CA ILE A 5 1.23 -20.49 -6.84
C ILE A 5 2.51 -19.82 -6.36
N THR A 6 3.46 -19.63 -7.24
CA THR A 6 4.76 -19.10 -6.87
C THR A 6 4.73 -17.58 -6.67
N SER A 7 5.67 -17.07 -5.88
CA SER A 7 5.82 -15.62 -5.70
C SER A 7 6.10 -14.87 -7.01
N GLY A 8 6.75 -15.55 -7.98
CA GLY A 8 6.99 -14.99 -9.31
C GLY A 8 5.70 -14.80 -10.10
N GLU A 9 4.81 -15.81 -10.12
CA GLU A 9 3.51 -15.72 -10.79
C GLU A 9 2.62 -14.64 -10.18
N ILE A 10 2.57 -14.56 -8.85
CA ILE A 10 1.80 -13.53 -8.14
C ILE A 10 2.31 -12.13 -8.50
N ARG A 11 3.63 -11.93 -8.46
CA ARG A 11 4.25 -10.64 -8.78
C ARG A 11 3.97 -10.22 -10.20
N GLN A 12 4.22 -11.09 -11.17
CA GLN A 12 3.97 -10.82 -12.59
C GLN A 12 2.51 -10.46 -12.86
N ALA A 13 1.58 -11.10 -12.17
CA ALA A 13 0.16 -10.80 -12.31
C ALA A 13 -0.19 -9.43 -11.70
N LEU A 14 0.37 -9.09 -10.54
CA LEU A 14 0.15 -7.80 -9.86
C LEU A 14 0.79 -6.59 -10.58
N GLU A 15 1.74 -6.81 -11.50
CA GLU A 15 2.23 -5.77 -12.41
C GLU A 15 1.18 -5.32 -13.44
N GLN A 16 0.21 -6.18 -13.74
CA GLN A 16 -0.83 -5.91 -14.75
C GLN A 16 -2.15 -5.44 -14.15
N VAL A 17 -2.47 -5.89 -12.93
CA VAL A 17 -3.72 -5.58 -12.22
C VAL A 17 -3.45 -5.42 -10.74
N SER A 18 -4.23 -4.58 -10.07
CA SER A 18 -4.05 -4.27 -8.65
C SER A 18 -4.48 -5.39 -7.69
N ARG A 19 -5.14 -6.46 -8.17
CA ARG A 19 -5.67 -7.51 -7.28
C ARG A 19 -5.56 -8.89 -7.92
N GLN A 20 -5.05 -9.85 -7.15
CA GLN A 20 -5.01 -11.28 -7.50
C GLN A 20 -5.60 -12.12 -6.38
N TYR A 21 -6.45 -13.07 -6.74
CA TYR A 21 -7.03 -14.04 -5.81
C TYR A 21 -6.18 -15.32 -5.82
N LEU A 22 -5.94 -15.89 -4.67
CA LEU A 22 -5.23 -17.15 -4.45
C LEU A 22 -6.22 -18.29 -4.17
N ALA A 23 -7.36 -17.97 -3.59
CA ALA A 23 -8.48 -18.88 -3.36
C ALA A 23 -9.80 -18.10 -3.45
N GLY A 24 -10.88 -18.80 -3.80
CA GLY A 24 -12.25 -18.23 -3.82
C GLY A 24 -13.11 -18.77 -4.94
N ASN A 25 -14.41 -18.45 -4.88
CA ASN A 25 -15.37 -18.69 -5.95
C ASN A 25 -15.45 -17.45 -6.84
N LEU A 26 -14.57 -17.38 -7.83
CA LEU A 26 -14.40 -16.18 -8.65
C LEU A 26 -15.41 -16.11 -9.78
N SER A 27 -16.10 -14.96 -9.89
CA SER A 27 -17.04 -14.68 -10.99
C SER A 27 -16.35 -14.27 -12.30
N ARG A 28 -15.04 -13.98 -12.26
CA ARG A 28 -14.27 -13.52 -13.43
C ARG A 28 -12.95 -14.28 -13.52
N PRO A 29 -12.48 -14.61 -14.72
CA PRO A 29 -11.16 -15.19 -14.91
C PRO A 29 -10.07 -14.20 -14.52
N GLN A 30 -8.94 -14.71 -14.05
CA GLN A 30 -7.73 -13.97 -13.75
C GLN A 30 -6.48 -14.63 -14.32
N ALA A 31 -5.34 -13.94 -14.28
CA ALA A 31 -4.10 -14.42 -14.90
C ALA A 31 -3.46 -15.59 -14.13
N VAL A 32 -3.59 -15.60 -12.79
CA VAL A 32 -3.02 -16.63 -11.92
C VAL A 32 -4.07 -17.69 -11.62
N ALA A 33 -3.67 -18.96 -11.61
CA ALA A 33 -4.52 -20.03 -11.11
C ALA A 33 -4.88 -19.80 -9.63
N HIS A 34 -6.07 -20.22 -9.22
CA HIS A 34 -6.51 -20.10 -7.84
C HIS A 34 -7.13 -21.41 -7.35
N TYR A 35 -7.22 -21.57 -6.05
CA TYR A 35 -7.95 -22.68 -5.46
C TYR A 35 -9.44 -22.34 -5.42
N ASP A 36 -10.26 -23.13 -6.13
CA ASP A 36 -11.72 -22.91 -6.20
C ASP A 36 -12.40 -23.39 -4.92
N THR A 37 -13.05 -22.48 -4.19
CA THR A 37 -13.79 -22.74 -2.97
C THR A 37 -14.81 -21.64 -2.70
N SER A 38 -15.96 -22.04 -2.14
CA SER A 38 -16.99 -21.11 -1.65
C SER A 38 -16.81 -20.72 -0.18
N ASP A 39 -15.88 -21.36 0.54
CA ASP A 39 -15.75 -21.16 1.98
C ASP A 39 -15.12 -19.82 2.32
N LEU A 40 -14.15 -19.38 1.50
CA LEU A 40 -13.43 -18.13 1.71
C LEU A 40 -12.84 -17.60 0.40
N GLU A 41 -12.48 -16.34 0.39
CA GLU A 41 -11.57 -15.73 -0.60
C GLU A 41 -10.25 -15.36 0.07
N ILE A 42 -9.14 -15.63 -0.59
CA ILE A 42 -7.81 -15.12 -0.21
C ILE A 42 -7.22 -14.43 -1.42
N GLY A 43 -6.68 -13.25 -1.23
CA GLY A 43 -5.99 -12.55 -2.31
C GLY A 43 -5.03 -11.47 -1.81
N ILE A 44 -4.33 -10.88 -2.76
CA ILE A 44 -3.43 -9.76 -2.52
C ILE A 44 -3.88 -8.59 -3.38
N THR A 45 -4.04 -7.44 -2.76
CA THR A 45 -4.17 -6.15 -3.44
C THR A 45 -2.84 -5.44 -3.39
N SER A 46 -2.40 -4.86 -4.53
CA SER A 46 -1.15 -4.09 -4.65
C SER A 46 -1.42 -2.81 -5.41
N TYR A 47 -1.00 -1.69 -4.88
CA TYR A 47 -1.21 -0.37 -5.47
C TYR A 47 0.13 0.17 -6.02
N SER A 48 0.24 0.25 -7.36
CA SER A 48 1.39 0.86 -8.05
C SER A 48 1.40 2.38 -7.99
N ASP A 49 0.25 2.98 -7.69
CA ASP A 49 0.04 4.41 -7.55
C ASP A 49 -0.87 4.70 -6.36
N ASP A 50 -0.94 5.98 -5.94
CA ASP A 50 -1.95 6.40 -4.97
C ASP A 50 -3.33 6.08 -5.54
N ALA A 51 -4.15 5.38 -4.78
CA ALA A 51 -5.45 4.89 -5.22
C ALA A 51 -6.53 5.09 -4.18
N SER A 52 -7.78 5.16 -4.66
CA SER A 52 -8.97 5.20 -3.81
C SER A 52 -10.01 4.19 -4.30
N GLU A 53 -10.74 3.60 -3.37
CA GLU A 53 -11.91 2.78 -3.66
C GLU A 53 -13.18 3.51 -3.22
N GLN A 54 -14.21 3.47 -4.09
CA GLN A 54 -15.53 4.02 -3.81
C GLN A 54 -16.16 3.35 -2.59
N PRO A 55 -17.02 4.04 -1.84
CA PRO A 55 -17.72 3.48 -0.70
C PRO A 55 -18.47 2.20 -1.09
N HIS A 56 -18.33 1.19 -0.27
CA HIS A 56 -19.04 -0.06 -0.46
C HIS A 56 -19.14 -0.83 0.85
N PHE A 57 -20.00 -1.84 0.87
CA PHE A 57 -20.15 -2.77 1.98
C PHE A 57 -20.37 -4.18 1.49
N HIS A 58 -20.13 -5.15 2.35
CA HIS A 58 -20.47 -6.55 2.17
C HIS A 58 -21.63 -6.92 3.09
N THR A 59 -22.61 -7.67 2.58
CA THR A 59 -23.79 -8.06 3.37
C THR A 59 -23.57 -9.30 4.23
N GLN A 60 -22.63 -10.15 3.84
CA GLN A 60 -22.38 -11.45 4.47
C GLN A 60 -20.91 -11.66 4.83
N ALA A 61 -20.00 -11.19 3.98
CA ALA A 61 -18.57 -11.45 4.15
C ALA A 61 -17.97 -10.59 5.25
N THR A 62 -17.27 -11.24 6.18
CA THR A 62 -16.29 -10.60 7.06
C THR A 62 -14.96 -10.53 6.33
N GLU A 63 -14.34 -9.37 6.33
CA GLU A 63 -13.02 -9.18 5.75
C GLU A 63 -11.95 -9.14 6.83
N TYR A 64 -10.96 -10.00 6.72
CA TYR A 64 -9.73 -9.98 7.51
C TYR A 64 -8.61 -9.49 6.64
N GLN A 65 -7.90 -8.47 7.08
CA GLN A 65 -6.88 -7.82 6.28
C GLN A 65 -5.57 -7.70 7.05
N TYR A 66 -4.46 -7.96 6.36
CA TYR A 66 -3.12 -7.82 6.91
C TYR A 66 -2.27 -6.96 5.97
N MET A 67 -1.68 -5.92 6.51
CA MET A 67 -0.83 -5.00 5.76
C MET A 67 0.55 -5.61 5.53
N LEU A 68 0.84 -6.02 4.30
CA LEU A 68 2.15 -6.54 3.91
C LEU A 68 3.18 -5.41 3.75
N SER A 69 2.76 -4.27 3.20
CA SER A 69 3.59 -3.07 3.03
C SER A 69 2.73 -1.83 2.89
N GLY A 70 3.35 -0.65 3.04
CA GLY A 70 2.73 0.64 2.74
C GLY A 70 1.78 1.13 3.81
N TRP A 71 0.76 1.87 3.35
CA TRP A 71 -0.14 2.62 4.22
C TRP A 71 -1.50 2.85 3.54
N THR A 72 -2.57 2.63 4.30
CA THR A 72 -3.94 2.81 3.84
C THR A 72 -4.79 3.53 4.90
N GLN A 73 -5.77 4.28 4.44
CA GLN A 73 -6.79 4.90 5.27
C GLN A 73 -8.17 4.40 4.85
N TYR A 74 -9.01 4.19 5.84
CA TYR A 74 -10.43 3.90 5.69
C TYR A 74 -11.26 4.97 6.34
N LEU A 75 -12.38 5.31 5.72
CA LEU A 75 -13.44 6.12 6.30
C LEU A 75 -14.67 5.23 6.46
N ASP A 76 -15.10 4.99 7.68
CA ASP A 76 -16.45 4.48 7.94
C ASP A 76 -17.44 5.59 7.60
N THR A 77 -18.24 5.38 6.54
CA THR A 77 -19.12 6.42 6.02
C THR A 77 -20.39 6.60 6.86
N ASP A 78 -20.73 5.65 7.72
CA ASP A 78 -21.91 5.71 8.58
C ASP A 78 -21.61 6.46 9.88
N THR A 79 -20.39 6.31 10.41
CA THR A 79 -19.96 6.97 11.66
C THR A 79 -19.10 8.21 11.43
N GLY A 80 -18.44 8.33 10.25
CA GLY A 80 -17.45 9.35 9.95
C GLY A 80 -16.09 9.10 10.60
N GLU A 81 -15.87 7.93 11.19
CA GLU A 81 -14.60 7.57 11.82
C GLU A 81 -13.54 7.23 10.77
N GLU A 82 -12.35 7.79 10.93
CA GLU A 82 -11.19 7.47 10.09
C GLU A 82 -10.28 6.46 10.80
N HIS A 83 -9.87 5.44 10.04
CA HIS A 83 -8.92 4.42 10.48
C HIS A 83 -7.69 4.44 9.59
N GLU A 84 -6.51 4.29 10.19
CA GLU A 84 -5.25 4.26 9.47
C GLU A 84 -4.49 2.97 9.79
N PHE A 85 -4.01 2.28 8.75
CA PHE A 85 -3.27 1.02 8.88
C PHE A 85 -1.96 1.07 8.11
N ARG A 86 -0.93 0.47 8.72
CA ARG A 86 0.46 0.44 8.21
C ARG A 86 0.98 -0.99 8.13
N ALA A 87 2.10 -1.19 7.47
CA ALA A 87 2.76 -2.50 7.39
C ALA A 87 2.85 -3.17 8.76
N GLY A 88 2.38 -4.43 8.85
CA GLY A 88 2.29 -5.22 10.06
C GLY A 88 0.96 -5.14 10.81
N ASP A 89 0.07 -4.20 10.48
CA ASP A 89 -1.24 -4.11 11.11
C ASP A 89 -2.19 -5.20 10.58
N PHE A 90 -3.03 -5.68 11.47
CA PHE A 90 -4.14 -6.59 11.15
C PHE A 90 -5.45 -5.94 11.60
N TYR A 91 -6.45 -5.98 10.73
CA TYR A 91 -7.77 -5.44 11.03
C TYR A 91 -8.89 -6.27 10.42
N VAL A 92 -10.08 -6.06 10.92
CA VAL A 92 -11.29 -6.78 10.50
C VAL A 92 -12.36 -5.77 10.14
N ILE A 93 -13.05 -6.02 9.02
CA ILE A 93 -14.22 -5.25 8.61
C ILE A 93 -15.42 -6.21 8.65
N GLU A 94 -16.39 -5.88 9.49
CA GLU A 94 -17.58 -6.71 9.69
C GLU A 94 -18.62 -6.48 8.57
N PRO A 95 -19.48 -7.48 8.30
CA PRO A 95 -20.57 -7.31 7.35
C PRO A 95 -21.45 -6.12 7.72
N GLY A 96 -21.89 -5.37 6.71
CA GLY A 96 -22.73 -4.18 6.87
C GLY A 96 -21.97 -2.88 7.09
N THR A 97 -20.67 -2.91 7.40
CA THR A 97 -19.84 -1.69 7.50
C THR A 97 -19.68 -1.07 6.13
N THR A 98 -20.15 0.17 5.95
CA THR A 98 -19.95 0.93 4.72
C THR A 98 -18.69 1.76 4.83
N TYR A 99 -17.71 1.49 3.99
CA TYR A 99 -16.42 2.17 4.06
C TYR A 99 -15.90 2.62 2.69
N ALA A 100 -15.17 3.72 2.68
CA ALA A 100 -14.32 4.17 1.59
C ALA A 100 -12.85 3.93 1.94
N GLN A 101 -11.99 3.72 0.95
CA GLN A 101 -10.57 3.45 1.15
C GLN A 101 -9.70 4.34 0.30
N ARG A 102 -8.55 4.74 0.85
CA ARG A 102 -7.44 5.38 0.11
C ARG A 102 -6.14 4.67 0.47
N SER A 103 -5.30 4.43 -0.50
CA SER A 103 -4.03 3.73 -0.29
C SER A 103 -2.90 4.45 -0.99
N LYS A 104 -1.75 4.51 -0.34
CA LYS A 104 -0.51 5.04 -0.93
C LYS A 104 0.07 4.05 -1.93
N ARG A 105 0.77 4.57 -2.93
CA ARG A 105 1.66 3.81 -3.80
C ARG A 105 2.56 2.89 -2.97
N GLY A 106 2.74 1.65 -3.41
CA GLY A 106 3.55 0.64 -2.72
C GLY A 106 2.81 -0.10 -1.60
N THR A 107 1.53 0.21 -1.38
CA THR A 107 0.72 -0.52 -0.40
C THR A 107 0.35 -1.90 -0.94
N GLN A 108 0.58 -2.93 -0.11
CA GLN A 108 0.13 -4.29 -0.37
C GLN A 108 -0.66 -4.83 0.83
N ILE A 109 -1.80 -5.43 0.53
CA ILE A 109 -2.74 -5.94 1.52
C ILE A 109 -3.05 -7.40 1.18
N LEU A 110 -2.78 -8.31 2.12
CA LEU A 110 -3.36 -9.64 2.09
C LEU A 110 -4.76 -9.56 2.67
N PHE A 111 -5.77 -9.96 1.90
CA PHE A 111 -7.14 -10.03 2.39
C PHE A 111 -7.67 -11.45 2.40
N ILE A 112 -8.53 -11.74 3.37
CA ILE A 112 -9.31 -12.96 3.48
C ILE A 112 -10.77 -12.54 3.70
N LYS A 113 -11.70 -13.00 2.85
CA LYS A 113 -13.13 -12.79 3.02
C LYS A 113 -13.82 -14.12 3.33
N VAL A 114 -14.72 -14.13 4.26
CA VAL A 114 -15.46 -15.32 4.71
C VAL A 114 -16.95 -14.98 4.84
N PRO A 115 -17.84 -15.70 4.13
CA PRO A 115 -17.60 -16.67 3.05
C PRO A 115 -17.15 -16.02 1.73
N SER A 116 -16.80 -16.85 0.73
CA SER A 116 -16.56 -16.39 -0.65
C SER A 116 -17.89 -16.08 -1.33
N THR A 117 -18.26 -14.81 -1.28
CA THR A 117 -19.50 -14.32 -1.88
C THR A 117 -19.21 -13.09 -2.74
N ASN A 118 -19.89 -12.97 -3.87
CA ASN A 118 -19.84 -11.77 -4.71
C ASN A 118 -20.86 -10.72 -4.22
N ASP A 119 -20.77 -10.34 -2.93
CA ASP A 119 -21.75 -9.51 -2.24
C ASP A 119 -21.29 -8.05 -2.04
N LYS A 120 -20.33 -7.59 -2.82
CA LYS A 120 -19.89 -6.18 -2.82
C LYS A 120 -20.98 -5.26 -3.33
N ASN A 121 -21.46 -4.37 -2.47
CA ASN A 121 -22.46 -3.36 -2.79
C ASN A 121 -21.81 -1.97 -2.79
N VAL A 122 -21.70 -1.37 -3.96
CA VAL A 122 -21.12 -0.03 -4.12
C VAL A 122 -22.18 1.03 -3.79
N VAL A 123 -21.78 2.02 -3.01
CA VAL A 123 -22.61 3.14 -2.58
C VAL A 123 -22.15 4.42 -3.27
N THR A 124 -23.10 5.23 -3.73
CA THR A 124 -22.77 6.56 -4.28
C THR A 124 -22.30 7.46 -3.14
N PRO A 125 -21.08 8.02 -3.19
CA PRO A 125 -20.58 8.88 -2.12
C PRO A 125 -21.37 10.18 -2.04
N GLY A 126 -21.57 10.66 -0.82
CA GLY A 126 -22.02 12.04 -0.56
C GLY A 126 -20.85 13.03 -0.72
N PRO A 127 -21.15 14.36 -0.75
CA PRO A 127 -20.13 15.39 -0.97
C PRO A 127 -18.92 15.33 -0.02
N ASP A 128 -19.15 15.00 1.25
CA ASP A 128 -18.07 14.91 2.24
C ASP A 128 -17.15 13.72 1.97
N VAL A 129 -17.71 12.58 1.59
CA VAL A 129 -16.95 11.38 1.23
C VAL A 129 -16.19 11.59 -0.10
N GLU A 130 -16.81 12.28 -1.06
CA GLU A 130 -16.13 12.68 -2.30
C GLU A 130 -14.93 13.60 -2.02
N ALA A 131 -15.12 14.59 -1.15
CA ALA A 131 -14.04 15.48 -0.74
C ALA A 131 -12.92 14.74 -0.01
N TRP A 132 -13.26 13.77 0.85
CA TRP A 132 -12.29 12.92 1.53
C TRP A 132 -11.52 12.04 0.53
N LEU A 133 -12.18 11.40 -0.43
CA LEU A 133 -11.54 10.60 -1.48
C LEU A 133 -10.61 11.44 -2.38
N ALA A 134 -10.96 12.68 -2.65
CA ALA A 134 -10.19 13.61 -3.47
C ALA A 134 -9.03 14.29 -2.72
N SER A 135 -9.06 14.28 -1.39
CA SER A 135 -8.02 14.93 -0.59
C SER A 135 -6.70 14.16 -0.67
N ALA A 136 -5.58 14.91 -0.65
CA ALA A 136 -4.26 14.30 -0.73
C ALA A 136 -4.02 13.39 0.48
N LEU A 137 -3.50 12.19 0.22
CA LEU A 137 -2.97 11.28 1.24
C LEU A 137 -1.68 11.91 1.81
N THR A 138 -1.81 12.74 2.81
CA THR A 138 -0.65 13.35 3.48
C THR A 138 -0.29 12.55 4.73
N THR A 139 0.87 11.90 4.68
CA THR A 139 1.50 11.41 5.91
C THR A 139 2.15 12.61 6.61
N THR A 140 1.74 12.90 7.83
CA THR A 140 2.54 13.79 8.68
C THR A 140 3.80 13.02 9.05
N ARG A 141 4.89 13.30 8.35
CA ARG A 141 6.20 12.78 8.74
C ARG A 141 6.61 13.47 10.03
N VAL A 142 6.74 12.69 11.11
CA VAL A 142 7.29 13.18 12.36
C VAL A 142 8.78 12.84 12.37
N ASP A 143 9.62 13.85 12.54
CA ASP A 143 11.05 13.66 12.72
C ASP A 143 11.33 13.38 14.21
N TYR A 144 11.66 12.14 14.51
CA TYR A 144 11.98 11.68 15.86
C TYR A 144 13.47 11.75 16.20
N SER A 145 14.31 12.31 15.34
CA SER A 145 15.79 12.28 15.53
C SER A 145 16.27 12.87 16.84
N HIS A 146 15.46 13.74 17.46
CA HIS A 146 15.75 14.39 18.74
C HIS A 146 14.68 14.15 19.82
N ALA A 147 13.75 13.22 19.60
CA ALA A 147 12.69 12.91 20.54
C ALA A 147 13.11 11.77 21.48
N PRO A 148 13.32 12.01 22.79
CA PRO A 148 13.75 10.96 23.72
C PRO A 148 12.69 9.89 23.97
N ASP A 149 11.45 10.18 23.66
CA ASP A 149 10.25 9.33 23.77
C ASP A 149 9.76 8.81 22.42
N ALA A 150 10.64 8.80 21.39
CA ALA A 150 10.30 8.24 20.09
C ALA A 150 9.80 6.81 20.23
N PRO A 151 8.68 6.43 19.57
CA PRO A 151 8.17 5.07 19.64
C PRO A 151 9.18 4.08 19.04
N ALA A 152 9.19 2.86 19.56
CA ALA A 152 9.98 1.80 18.96
C ALA A 152 9.52 1.56 17.50
N ALA A 153 10.48 1.28 16.63
CA ALA A 153 10.15 0.95 15.24
C ALA A 153 9.29 -0.32 15.21
N ASN A 154 8.16 -0.26 14.54
CA ASN A 154 7.24 -1.38 14.32
C ASN A 154 7.51 -2.13 13.01
N SER A 155 8.40 -1.60 12.17
CA SER A 155 8.82 -2.21 10.91
C SER A 155 10.24 -1.80 10.55
N ILE A 156 10.91 -2.65 9.76
CA ILE A 156 12.19 -2.31 9.12
C ILE A 156 11.89 -2.03 7.66
N VAL A 157 12.15 -0.80 7.23
CA VAL A 157 11.99 -0.40 5.84
C VAL A 157 13.36 -0.14 5.25
N PRO A 158 13.85 -0.98 4.33
CA PRO A 158 15.11 -0.74 3.64
C PRO A 158 15.04 0.57 2.84
N ALA A 159 16.15 1.30 2.82
CA ALA A 159 16.29 2.54 2.06
C ALA A 159 17.70 2.63 1.48
N ALA A 160 17.85 3.39 0.41
CA ALA A 160 19.14 3.71 -0.18
C ALA A 160 19.33 5.23 -0.22
N ALA A 161 20.54 5.67 0.07
CA ALA A 161 20.95 7.07 -0.12
C ALA A 161 22.18 7.12 -1.04
N VAL A 162 22.30 8.20 -1.82
CA VAL A 162 23.37 8.39 -2.79
C VAL A 162 24.25 9.58 -2.40
N ALA A 163 25.53 9.36 -2.29
CA ALA A 163 26.51 10.43 -2.18
C ALA A 163 27.12 10.73 -3.55
N ILE A 164 26.83 11.90 -4.10
CA ILE A 164 27.43 12.37 -5.34
C ILE A 164 28.43 13.46 -5.00
N GLU A 165 29.68 13.22 -5.39
CA GLU A 165 30.76 14.18 -5.22
C GLU A 165 31.14 14.78 -6.58
N ARG A 166 31.27 16.09 -6.61
CA ARG A 166 31.84 16.82 -7.75
C ARG A 166 32.72 17.96 -7.27
N GLU A 167 33.97 17.97 -7.68
CA GLU A 167 34.93 19.03 -7.36
C GLU A 167 35.07 19.30 -5.84
N GLY A 168 35.06 18.25 -5.03
CA GLY A 168 35.15 18.34 -3.56
C GLY A 168 33.84 18.74 -2.86
N HIS A 169 32.70 18.80 -3.59
CA HIS A 169 31.39 19.13 -3.03
C HIS A 169 30.46 17.90 -3.11
N ILE A 170 29.64 17.73 -2.08
CA ILE A 170 28.61 16.68 -2.03
C ILE A 170 27.23 17.30 -2.33
N LEU A 171 26.47 16.65 -3.22
CA LEU A 171 25.09 17.03 -3.49
C LEU A 171 24.22 16.75 -2.25
N MET A 172 23.57 17.79 -1.76
CA MET A 172 22.62 17.72 -0.66
C MET A 172 21.27 18.29 -1.10
N LEU A 173 20.20 17.73 -0.57
CA LEU A 173 18.83 18.23 -0.76
C LEU A 173 18.32 18.85 0.54
N GLN A 174 17.60 19.94 0.44
CA GLN A 174 16.90 20.51 1.58
C GLN A 174 15.47 19.98 1.62
N ARG A 175 15.12 19.29 2.68
CA ARG A 175 13.80 18.73 2.90
C ARG A 175 12.76 19.84 3.06
N ARG A 176 11.62 19.72 2.42
CA ARG A 176 10.51 20.70 2.50
C ARG A 176 9.74 20.59 3.83
N ASP A 177 9.72 19.41 4.43
CA ASP A 177 8.98 19.12 5.67
C ASP A 177 9.70 19.60 6.93
N SER A 178 11.01 19.40 7.02
CA SER A 178 11.81 19.71 8.21
C SER A 178 12.81 20.86 8.01
N GLY A 179 13.10 21.25 6.76
CA GLY A 179 14.16 22.21 6.43
C GLY A 179 15.59 21.63 6.58
N ASN A 180 15.73 20.38 7.01
CA ASN A 180 17.03 19.73 7.19
C ASN A 180 17.67 19.37 5.84
N TRP A 181 18.99 19.31 5.83
CA TRP A 181 19.74 18.83 4.68
C TRP A 181 19.94 17.31 4.74
N THR A 182 19.77 16.66 3.60
CA THR A 182 19.92 15.20 3.46
C THR A 182 20.61 14.85 2.14
N LEU A 183 21.18 13.65 2.08
CA LEU A 183 21.57 13.06 0.81
C LEU A 183 20.32 12.67 0.02
N PRO A 184 20.35 12.70 -1.33
CA PRO A 184 19.30 12.11 -2.15
C PRO A 184 19.09 10.65 -1.80
N GLY A 185 17.83 10.20 -1.76
CA GLY A 185 17.53 8.82 -1.46
C GLY A 185 16.16 8.61 -0.83
N GLY A 186 15.73 7.38 -0.80
CA GLY A 186 14.44 7.00 -0.26
C GLY A 186 14.27 5.52 -0.06
N THR A 187 13.03 5.10 0.04
CA THR A 187 12.62 3.75 0.42
C THR A 187 12.69 2.79 -0.75
N LEU A 188 13.22 1.59 -0.48
CA LEU A 188 13.25 0.49 -1.43
C LEU A 188 11.83 0.07 -1.81
N GLU A 189 11.55 -0.01 -3.09
CA GLU A 189 10.30 -0.58 -3.60
C GLU A 189 10.42 -2.09 -3.78
N PHE A 190 9.25 -2.76 -3.78
CA PHE A 190 9.22 -4.20 -3.93
C PHE A 190 9.74 -4.63 -5.31
N GLY A 191 10.76 -5.48 -5.31
CA GLY A 191 11.39 -5.98 -6.54
C GLY A 191 12.62 -5.20 -7.00
N GLU A 192 12.93 -4.08 -6.35
CA GLU A 192 14.16 -3.32 -6.63
C GLU A 192 15.37 -3.92 -5.89
N SER A 193 16.54 -3.75 -6.49
CA SER A 193 17.80 -3.80 -5.75
C SER A 193 18.08 -2.46 -5.07
N LEU A 194 18.99 -2.42 -4.09
CA LEU A 194 19.43 -1.16 -3.48
C LEU A 194 20.04 -0.19 -4.50
N ALA A 195 20.69 -0.70 -5.55
CA ALA A 195 21.23 0.11 -6.63
C ALA A 195 20.13 0.72 -7.50
N ASP A 196 19.10 -0.06 -7.85
CA ASP A 196 17.96 0.43 -8.62
C ASP A 196 17.18 1.50 -7.84
N CYS A 197 16.93 1.27 -6.55
CA CYS A 197 16.33 2.26 -5.65
C CYS A 197 17.14 3.56 -5.63
N ALA A 198 18.45 3.47 -5.46
CA ALA A 198 19.33 4.65 -5.43
C ALA A 198 19.25 5.46 -6.71
N VAL A 199 19.24 4.80 -7.88
CA VAL A 199 19.13 5.46 -9.20
C VAL A 199 17.76 6.09 -9.39
N ARG A 200 16.67 5.38 -9.04
CA ARG A 200 15.31 5.89 -9.15
C ARG A 200 15.10 7.13 -8.26
N GLU A 201 15.39 7.02 -6.97
CA GLU A 201 15.20 8.13 -6.02
C GLU A 201 16.00 9.36 -6.41
N LEU A 202 17.26 9.18 -6.82
CA LEU A 202 18.06 10.29 -7.29
C LEU A 202 17.45 10.97 -8.53
N LYS A 203 16.95 10.17 -9.49
CA LYS A 203 16.29 10.69 -10.68
C LYS A 203 15.02 11.48 -10.33
N GLU A 204 14.20 10.96 -9.44
CA GLU A 204 12.94 11.58 -8.98
C GLU A 204 13.20 12.91 -8.27
N GLU A 205 14.18 12.95 -7.39
CA GLU A 205 14.47 14.12 -6.54
C GLU A 205 15.30 15.21 -7.23
N THR A 206 16.17 14.84 -8.19
CA THR A 206 17.14 15.77 -8.78
C THR A 206 17.06 15.89 -10.30
N GLY A 207 16.41 14.96 -10.98
CA GLY A 207 16.41 14.84 -12.43
C GLY A 207 17.71 14.30 -13.04
N LEU A 208 18.71 13.96 -12.22
CA LEU A 208 20.02 13.48 -12.70
C LEU A 208 19.94 11.99 -13.09
N ASP A 209 20.58 11.65 -14.19
CA ASP A 209 20.81 10.27 -14.61
C ASP A 209 22.21 9.84 -14.17
N VAL A 210 22.27 8.80 -13.36
CA VAL A 210 23.54 8.25 -12.85
C VAL A 210 23.60 6.73 -13.05
N ARG A 211 24.80 6.21 -12.92
CA ARG A 211 25.06 4.76 -12.76
C ARG A 211 25.72 4.53 -11.42
N VAL A 212 25.25 3.55 -10.71
CA VAL A 212 25.80 3.04 -9.45
C VAL A 212 26.67 1.83 -9.73
#